data_52cd43cca57c4488880120f121062389
#
_entry.id   52cd43cca57c4488880120f121062389
#
_cell.length_a   1.000
_cell.length_b   1.000
_cell.length_c   1.000
_cell.angle_alpha   90.00
_cell.angle_beta   90.00
_cell.angle_gamma   90.00
#
_symmetry.space_group_name_H-M   'P 1'
#
loop_
_entity.id
_entity.type
_entity.pdbx_description
1 polymer ?
#
loop_
_entity_poly.entity_id
_entity_poly.type
_entity_poly.pdbx_seq_one_letter_code
_entity_poly.pdbx_strand_id
1 'polypeptide(L)'
;PILGSQISEKTALLVFSAVFFALVLFFSLKPGNITLWIGKVINPLFLFLLAILILAALLHPGISVSAAQPDASYETGAMFHALSEGYGTMDAIAGLAFGIVVINVIRQMGVTEDTVIAHEVLCSGILAGILMVLIYMLTILMGAQSLGLFAISENGGIALSQISSHYLGRAGLLIL
;
A
#
# COMPACT_ATOMS: atom_id res chain seq x y z
N PRO A 1 -2.93 -8.47 19.12
CA PRO A 1 -2.95 -9.48 20.19
C PRO A 1 -1.78 -10.49 20.07
N ILE A 2 -0.58 -10.05 19.66
CA ILE A 2 0.62 -10.91 19.60
C ILE A 2 1.37 -10.88 20.94
N LEU A 3 1.15 -9.86 21.74
CA LEU A 3 1.69 -9.73 23.10
C LEU A 3 0.57 -10.02 24.10
N GLY A 4 0.72 -11.13 24.82
CA GLY A 4 -0.29 -11.66 25.74
C GLY A 4 -0.83 -10.64 26.74
N SER A 5 -1.97 -10.92 27.28
CA SER A 5 -2.94 -10.19 28.07
C SER A 5 -2.47 -9.47 29.35
N GLN A 6 -1.21 -9.11 29.48
CA GLN A 6 -0.64 -8.44 30.65
C GLN A 6 -0.12 -7.01 30.40
N ILE A 7 -0.05 -6.57 29.14
CA ILE A 7 0.43 -5.23 28.83
C ILE A 7 -0.75 -4.37 28.47
N SER A 8 -0.93 -3.25 29.19
CA SER A 8 -1.95 -2.24 28.86
C SER A 8 -1.79 -1.83 27.39
N GLU A 9 -2.90 -1.73 26.65
CA GLU A 9 -2.92 -1.32 25.25
C GLU A 9 -2.09 -0.04 25.00
N LYS A 10 -2.17 0.91 25.92
CA LYS A 10 -1.36 2.14 25.90
C LYS A 10 0.14 1.87 25.99
N THR A 11 0.56 0.91 26.82
CA THR A 11 1.97 0.57 26.98
C THR A 11 2.50 -0.15 25.73
N ALA A 12 1.69 -1.05 25.13
CA ALA A 12 2.03 -1.71 23.87
C ALA A 12 2.21 -0.69 22.74
N LEU A 13 1.33 0.31 22.68
CA LEU A 13 1.37 1.37 21.67
C LEU A 13 2.58 2.29 21.87
N LEU A 14 2.92 2.64 23.11
CA LEU A 14 4.12 3.42 23.44
C LEU A 14 5.41 2.68 23.04
N VAL A 15 5.51 1.40 23.39
CA VAL A 15 6.69 0.58 23.04
C VAL A 15 6.83 0.45 21.53
N PHE A 16 5.72 0.15 20.83
CA PHE A 16 5.71 0.08 19.37
C PHE A 16 6.15 1.41 18.74
N SER A 17 5.58 2.54 19.18
CA SER A 17 5.93 3.86 18.67
C SER A 17 7.40 4.20 18.93
N ALA A 18 7.90 3.91 20.12
CA ALA A 18 9.30 4.16 20.46
C ALA A 18 10.26 3.34 19.58
N VAL A 19 9.98 2.05 19.37
CA VAL A 19 10.77 1.17 18.50
C VAL A 19 10.69 1.64 17.05
N PHE A 20 9.48 1.96 16.58
CA PHE A 20 9.26 2.45 15.21
C PHE A 20 10.04 3.73 14.93
N PHE A 21 9.92 4.76 15.79
CA PHE A 21 10.65 6.00 15.60
C PHE A 21 12.16 5.86 15.79
N ALA A 22 12.61 4.96 16.66
CA ALA A 22 14.04 4.64 16.78
C ALA A 22 14.60 4.02 15.50
N LEU A 23 13.87 3.10 14.88
CA LEU A 23 14.22 2.51 13.59
C LEU A 23 14.21 3.56 12.47
N VAL A 24 13.19 4.42 12.41
CA VAL A 24 13.11 5.51 11.44
C VAL A 24 14.33 6.44 11.59
N LEU A 25 14.67 6.84 12.82
CA LEU A 25 15.85 7.66 13.09
C LEU A 25 17.14 6.96 12.65
N PHE A 26 17.31 5.69 13.05
CA PHE A 26 18.50 4.90 12.69
C PHE A 26 18.69 4.81 11.18
N PHE A 27 17.62 4.54 10.44
CA PHE A 27 17.67 4.48 8.98
C PHE A 27 17.87 5.87 8.36
N SER A 28 17.30 6.94 8.91
CA SER A 28 17.45 8.30 8.41
C SER A 28 18.88 8.84 8.53
N LEU A 29 19.68 8.33 9.49
CA LEU A 29 21.07 8.74 9.65
C LEU A 29 22.02 8.21 8.54
N LYS A 30 21.60 7.23 7.74
CA LYS A 30 22.38 6.66 6.64
C LYS A 30 21.58 6.62 5.32
N PRO A 31 21.27 7.78 4.72
CA PRO A 31 20.33 7.87 3.58
C PRO A 31 20.80 7.15 2.31
N GLY A 32 22.10 7.03 2.07
CA GLY A 32 22.64 6.49 0.82
C GLY A 32 22.31 5.02 0.53
N ASN A 33 22.13 4.19 1.56
CA ASN A 33 21.84 2.76 1.39
C ASN A 33 20.35 2.42 1.50
N ILE A 34 19.56 3.31 2.10
CA ILE A 34 18.13 3.06 2.37
C ILE A 34 17.34 2.92 1.08
N THR A 35 17.55 3.84 0.14
CA THR A 35 16.85 3.84 -1.15
C THR A 35 17.07 2.53 -1.90
N LEU A 36 18.29 1.98 -1.83
CA LEU A 36 18.62 0.69 -2.44
C LEU A 36 17.95 -0.49 -1.72
N TRP A 37 17.91 -0.48 -0.39
CA TRP A 37 17.27 -1.54 0.39
C TRP A 37 15.75 -1.53 0.24
N ILE A 38 15.14 -0.35 0.29
CA ILE A 38 13.69 -0.19 0.07
C ILE A 38 13.34 -0.66 -1.35
N GLY A 39 14.05 -0.19 -2.37
CA GLY A 39 13.73 -0.52 -3.75
C GLY A 39 14.03 -1.97 -4.12
N LYS A 40 15.12 -2.56 -3.62
CA LYS A 40 15.56 -3.89 -4.04
C LYS A 40 14.99 -5.04 -3.19
N VAL A 41 14.63 -4.78 -1.94
CA VAL A 41 14.22 -5.84 -1.00
C VAL A 41 12.81 -5.61 -0.49
N ILE A 42 12.55 -4.46 0.13
CA ILE A 42 11.28 -4.22 0.82
C ILE A 42 10.12 -4.12 -0.17
N ASN A 43 10.26 -3.34 -1.24
CA ASN A 43 9.19 -3.17 -2.23
C ASN A 43 8.85 -4.48 -2.97
N PRO A 44 9.80 -5.25 -3.52
CA PRO A 44 9.47 -6.52 -4.16
C PRO A 44 8.83 -7.51 -3.18
N LEU A 45 9.32 -7.56 -1.93
CA LEU A 45 8.74 -8.42 -0.91
C LEU A 45 7.30 -8.02 -0.59
N PHE A 46 7.05 -6.72 -0.39
CA PHE A 46 5.71 -6.19 -0.14
C PHE A 46 4.75 -6.49 -1.31
N LEU A 47 5.18 -6.23 -2.56
CA LEU A 47 4.37 -6.52 -3.75
C LEU A 47 4.09 -8.01 -3.89
N PHE A 48 5.04 -8.87 -3.58
CA PHE A 48 4.87 -10.32 -3.61
C PHE A 48 3.84 -10.78 -2.57
N LEU A 49 3.93 -10.28 -1.33
CA LEU A 49 2.98 -10.60 -0.28
C LEU A 49 1.57 -10.07 -0.59
N LEU A 50 1.48 -8.85 -1.11
CA LEU A 50 0.22 -8.27 -1.57
C LEU A 50 -0.39 -9.09 -2.72
N ALA A 51 0.43 -9.53 -3.68
CA ALA A 51 -0.02 -10.39 -4.77
C ALA A 51 -0.58 -11.74 -4.26
N ILE A 52 0.08 -12.37 -3.28
CA ILE A 52 -0.42 -13.59 -2.65
C ILE A 52 -1.79 -13.34 -2.00
N LEU A 53 -1.93 -12.24 -1.25
CA LEU A 53 -3.19 -11.89 -0.60
C LEU A 53 -4.32 -11.67 -1.62
N ILE A 54 -4.05 -10.89 -2.66
CA ILE A 54 -5.01 -10.63 -3.74
C ILE A 54 -5.40 -11.94 -4.44
N LEU A 55 -4.44 -12.80 -4.78
CA LEU A 55 -4.70 -14.09 -5.40
C LEU A 55 -5.55 -14.99 -4.49
N ALA A 56 -5.25 -15.04 -3.20
CA ALA A 56 -6.04 -15.81 -2.24
C ALA A 56 -7.49 -15.32 -2.18
N ALA A 57 -7.69 -14.00 -2.15
CA ALA A 57 -9.02 -13.39 -2.14
C ALA A 57 -9.79 -13.63 -3.46
N LEU A 58 -9.13 -13.53 -4.61
CA LEU A 58 -9.77 -13.77 -5.92
C LEU A 58 -10.11 -15.23 -6.15
N LEU A 59 -9.33 -16.17 -5.63
CA LEU A 59 -9.59 -17.62 -5.75
C LEU A 59 -10.71 -18.06 -4.81
N HIS A 60 -10.92 -17.38 -3.71
CA HIS A 60 -11.94 -17.69 -2.70
C HIS A 60 -12.80 -16.45 -2.37
N PRO A 61 -13.55 -15.92 -3.35
CA PRO A 61 -14.33 -14.69 -3.12
C PRO A 61 -15.39 -14.92 -2.03
N GLY A 62 -15.48 -13.97 -1.08
CA GLY A 62 -16.48 -14.01 -0.03
C GLY A 62 -17.88 -13.82 -0.58
N ILE A 63 -18.07 -12.81 -1.42
CA ILE A 63 -19.31 -12.57 -2.16
C ILE A 63 -19.00 -12.24 -3.64
N SER A 64 -19.99 -12.40 -4.52
CA SER A 64 -19.83 -11.88 -5.87
C SER A 64 -19.90 -10.36 -5.88
N VAL A 65 -19.09 -9.71 -6.72
CA VAL A 65 -19.07 -8.24 -6.83
C VAL A 65 -20.47 -7.71 -7.20
N SER A 66 -21.24 -8.45 -7.97
CA SER A 66 -22.63 -8.07 -8.33
C SER A 66 -23.61 -8.11 -7.15
N ALA A 67 -23.29 -8.81 -6.07
CA ALA A 67 -24.09 -8.89 -4.86
C ALA A 67 -23.66 -7.85 -3.80
N ALA A 68 -22.51 -7.19 -3.99
CA ALA A 68 -22.04 -6.11 -3.13
C ALA A 68 -22.97 -4.89 -3.30
N GLN A 69 -23.59 -4.45 -2.22
CA GLN A 69 -24.39 -3.22 -2.25
C GLN A 69 -23.46 -2.03 -2.08
N PRO A 70 -23.55 -1.03 -2.98
CA PRO A 70 -22.79 0.20 -2.81
C PRO A 70 -23.26 0.97 -1.56
N ASP A 71 -22.36 1.73 -0.97
CA ASP A 71 -22.69 2.67 0.08
C ASP A 71 -23.66 3.74 -0.45
N ALA A 72 -24.54 4.26 0.41
CA ALA A 72 -25.55 5.27 0.04
C ALA A 72 -24.94 6.52 -0.61
N SER A 73 -23.70 6.87 -0.29
CA SER A 73 -22.98 7.98 -0.91
C SER A 73 -22.70 7.77 -2.40
N TYR A 74 -22.70 6.52 -2.87
CA TYR A 74 -22.49 6.16 -4.28
C TYR A 74 -23.77 5.96 -5.09
N GLU A 75 -24.96 6.03 -4.47
CA GLU A 75 -26.24 5.94 -5.19
C GLU A 75 -26.44 7.09 -6.18
N THR A 76 -25.96 8.29 -5.81
CA THR A 76 -26.03 9.47 -6.66
C THR A 76 -24.63 10.06 -6.88
N GLY A 77 -24.22 10.23 -8.13
CA GLY A 77 -22.93 10.84 -8.44
C GLY A 77 -21.70 9.98 -8.16
N ALA A 78 -21.81 8.66 -8.24
CA ALA A 78 -20.75 7.69 -7.97
C ALA A 78 -19.40 8.05 -8.62
N MET A 79 -19.41 8.58 -9.84
CA MET A 79 -18.20 8.99 -10.53
C MET A 79 -17.46 10.13 -9.80
N PHE A 80 -18.20 11.13 -9.30
CA PHE A 80 -17.59 12.26 -8.58
C PHE A 80 -17.07 11.83 -7.21
N HIS A 81 -17.80 10.96 -6.51
CA HIS A 81 -17.33 10.38 -5.25
C HIS A 81 -16.06 9.58 -5.46
N ALA A 82 -16.04 8.66 -6.43
CA ALA A 82 -14.84 7.87 -6.74
C ALA A 82 -13.64 8.73 -7.16
N LEU A 83 -13.88 9.81 -7.91
CA LEU A 83 -12.83 10.76 -8.29
C LEU A 83 -12.29 11.52 -7.07
N SER A 84 -13.16 11.93 -6.15
CA SER A 84 -12.76 12.59 -4.90
C SER A 84 -11.94 11.68 -4.00
N GLU A 85 -12.37 10.44 -3.83
CA GLU A 85 -11.62 9.42 -3.07
C GLU A 85 -10.26 9.13 -3.72
N GLY A 86 -10.22 8.95 -5.04
CA GLY A 86 -8.99 8.76 -5.79
C GLY A 86 -8.04 9.97 -5.68
N TYR A 87 -8.56 11.19 -5.68
CA TYR A 87 -7.77 12.39 -5.42
C TYR A 87 -7.25 12.43 -3.98
N GLY A 88 -8.05 11.95 -3.03
CA GLY A 88 -7.71 11.86 -1.61
C GLY A 88 -6.51 10.96 -1.30
N THR A 89 -6.13 10.03 -2.21
CA THR A 89 -4.91 9.24 -2.07
C THR A 89 -3.63 10.07 -2.20
N MET A 90 -3.72 11.28 -2.77
CA MET A 90 -2.61 12.24 -2.94
C MET A 90 -1.44 11.71 -3.79
N ASP A 91 -1.63 10.67 -4.59
CA ASP A 91 -0.57 10.05 -5.39
C ASP A 91 0.06 11.00 -6.40
N ALA A 92 -0.72 11.91 -6.97
CA ALA A 92 -0.21 12.93 -7.88
C ALA A 92 0.78 13.88 -7.19
N ILE A 93 0.47 14.27 -5.95
CA ILE A 93 1.35 15.12 -5.12
C ILE A 93 2.60 14.33 -4.69
N ALA A 94 2.41 13.08 -4.27
CA ALA A 94 3.50 12.18 -3.95
C ALA A 94 4.43 11.96 -5.15
N GLY A 95 3.87 11.76 -6.35
CA GLY A 95 4.62 11.64 -7.59
C GLY A 95 5.55 12.83 -7.88
N LEU A 96 5.08 14.05 -7.63
CA LEU A 96 5.90 15.26 -7.75
C LEU A 96 7.05 15.28 -6.73
N ALA A 97 6.75 14.95 -5.47
CA ALA A 97 7.76 14.93 -4.40
C ALA A 97 8.81 13.83 -4.63
N PHE A 98 8.40 12.63 -5.03
CA PHE A 98 9.30 11.51 -5.29
C PHE A 98 10.03 11.61 -6.63
N GLY A 99 9.54 12.41 -7.59
CA GLY A 99 10.22 12.64 -8.87
C GLY A 99 11.65 13.12 -8.71
N ILE A 100 11.92 14.00 -7.74
CA ILE A 100 13.27 14.47 -7.42
C ILE A 100 14.17 13.31 -6.94
N VAL A 101 13.61 12.39 -6.14
CA VAL A 101 14.36 11.22 -5.64
C VAL A 101 14.72 10.30 -6.81
N VAL A 102 13.79 10.06 -7.74
CA VAL A 102 14.04 9.24 -8.95
C VAL A 102 15.14 9.86 -9.80
N ILE A 103 15.09 11.17 -10.07
CA ILE A 103 16.14 11.89 -10.81
C ILE A 103 17.49 11.71 -10.13
N ASN A 104 17.56 11.86 -8.82
CA ASN A 104 18.82 11.70 -8.08
C ASN A 104 19.37 10.27 -8.16
N VAL A 105 18.50 9.26 -8.10
CA VAL A 105 18.91 7.85 -8.28
C VAL A 105 19.47 7.61 -9.67
N ILE A 106 18.83 8.12 -10.74
CA ILE A 106 19.31 7.99 -12.11
C ILE A 106 20.68 8.66 -12.27
N ARG A 107 20.87 9.85 -11.71
CA ARG A 107 22.17 10.53 -11.72
C ARG A 107 23.26 9.77 -10.95
N GLN A 108 22.92 9.15 -9.82
CA GLN A 108 23.84 8.29 -9.06
C GLN A 108 24.25 7.03 -9.84
N MET A 109 23.42 6.56 -10.77
CA MET A 109 23.77 5.47 -11.70
C MET A 109 24.73 5.89 -12.80
N GLY A 110 25.17 7.16 -12.83
CA GLY A 110 26.15 7.68 -13.79
C GLY A 110 25.54 8.33 -15.04
N VAL A 111 24.22 8.48 -15.11
CA VAL A 111 23.54 9.18 -16.21
C VAL A 111 23.61 10.69 -15.95
N THR A 112 24.29 11.42 -16.84
CA THR A 112 24.52 12.88 -16.67
C THR A 112 23.76 13.72 -17.70
N GLU A 113 23.30 13.12 -18.79
CA GLU A 113 22.60 13.83 -19.86
C GLU A 113 21.13 14.05 -19.48
N ASP A 114 20.70 15.31 -19.42
CA ASP A 114 19.35 15.68 -18.98
C ASP A 114 18.24 15.12 -19.88
N THR A 115 18.49 14.97 -21.18
CA THR A 115 17.54 14.36 -22.13
C THR A 115 17.31 12.88 -21.84
N VAL A 116 18.36 12.15 -21.51
CA VAL A 116 18.29 10.73 -21.12
C VAL A 116 17.59 10.60 -19.77
N ILE A 117 17.91 11.45 -18.80
CA ILE A 117 17.25 11.46 -17.49
C ILE A 117 15.74 11.70 -17.66
N ALA A 118 15.34 12.70 -18.47
CA ALA A 118 13.93 12.99 -18.71
C ALA A 118 13.19 11.80 -19.34
N HIS A 119 13.81 11.13 -20.31
CA HIS A 119 13.26 9.94 -20.94
C HIS A 119 13.09 8.78 -19.95
N GLU A 120 14.11 8.50 -19.15
CA GLU A 120 14.05 7.42 -18.13
C GLU A 120 13.00 7.70 -17.05
N VAL A 121 12.87 8.96 -16.59
CA VAL A 121 11.82 9.37 -15.65
C VAL A 121 10.44 9.20 -16.26
N LEU A 122 10.25 9.56 -17.53
CA LEU A 122 8.98 9.40 -18.21
C LEU A 122 8.60 7.92 -18.35
N CYS A 123 9.52 7.09 -18.83
CA CYS A 123 9.27 5.66 -19.01
C CYS A 123 8.99 4.96 -17.69
N SER A 124 9.78 5.22 -16.66
CA SER A 124 9.56 4.65 -15.32
C SER A 124 8.26 5.16 -14.69
N GLY A 125 7.91 6.42 -14.90
CA GLY A 125 6.66 7.00 -14.42
C GLY A 125 5.42 6.39 -15.07
N ILE A 126 5.44 6.17 -16.39
CA ILE A 126 4.35 5.49 -17.10
C ILE A 126 4.19 4.05 -16.59
N LEU A 127 5.30 3.31 -16.45
CA LEU A 127 5.27 1.94 -15.94
C LEU A 127 4.72 1.89 -14.51
N ALA A 128 5.20 2.78 -13.64
CA ALA A 128 4.71 2.89 -12.27
C ALA A 128 3.21 3.21 -12.24
N GLY A 129 2.73 4.14 -13.06
CA GLY A 129 1.32 4.48 -13.17
C GLY A 129 0.45 3.29 -13.60
N ILE A 130 0.88 2.52 -14.58
CA ILE A 130 0.16 1.30 -15.03
C ILE A 130 0.09 0.28 -13.89
N LEU A 131 1.21 0.04 -13.19
CA LEU A 131 1.25 -0.88 -12.06
C LEU A 131 0.35 -0.42 -10.91
N MET A 132 0.32 0.88 -10.60
CA MET A 132 -0.56 1.44 -9.59
C MET A 132 -2.05 1.23 -9.93
N VAL A 133 -2.44 1.52 -11.16
CA VAL A 133 -3.82 1.28 -11.63
C VAL A 133 -4.19 -0.20 -11.46
N LEU A 134 -3.30 -1.10 -11.84
CA LEU A 134 -3.52 -2.54 -11.69
C LEU A 134 -3.69 -2.94 -10.22
N ILE A 135 -2.80 -2.48 -9.34
CA ILE A 135 -2.86 -2.78 -7.91
C ILE A 135 -4.15 -2.21 -7.30
N TYR A 136 -4.51 -0.97 -7.61
CA TYR A 136 -5.74 -0.37 -7.11
C TYR A 136 -6.98 -1.11 -7.59
N MET A 137 -7.08 -1.48 -8.86
CA MET A 137 -8.20 -2.27 -9.35
C MET A 137 -8.33 -3.60 -8.60
N LEU A 138 -7.23 -4.30 -8.40
CA LEU A 138 -7.22 -5.58 -7.70
C LEU A 138 -7.57 -5.44 -6.22
N THR A 139 -7.07 -4.40 -5.55
CA THR A 139 -7.39 -4.14 -4.14
C THR A 139 -8.84 -3.70 -3.95
N ILE A 140 -9.40 -2.91 -4.88
CA ILE A 140 -10.83 -2.54 -4.87
C ILE A 140 -11.70 -3.78 -5.04
N LEU A 141 -11.36 -4.68 -5.99
CA LEU A 141 -12.07 -5.95 -6.18
C LEU A 141 -12.03 -6.81 -4.92
N MET A 142 -10.86 -6.95 -4.31
CA MET A 142 -10.69 -7.67 -3.04
C MET A 142 -11.54 -7.05 -1.92
N GLY A 143 -11.53 -5.72 -1.80
CA GLY A 143 -12.36 -4.98 -0.84
C GLY A 143 -13.84 -5.21 -1.06
N ALA A 144 -14.32 -5.11 -2.29
CA ALA A 144 -15.71 -5.34 -2.64
C ALA A 144 -16.18 -6.77 -2.32
N GLN A 145 -15.34 -7.77 -2.57
CA GLN A 145 -15.62 -9.18 -2.25
C GLN A 145 -15.63 -9.45 -0.74
N SER A 146 -14.97 -8.62 0.06
CA SER A 146 -14.91 -8.77 1.53
C SER A 146 -16.11 -8.16 2.27
N LEU A 147 -16.96 -7.35 1.60
CA LEU A 147 -18.10 -6.68 2.22
C LEU A 147 -19.11 -7.63 2.87
N GLY A 148 -19.23 -8.85 2.38
CA GLY A 148 -20.10 -9.89 2.99
C GLY A 148 -19.47 -10.61 4.18
N LEU A 149 -18.16 -10.44 4.41
CA LEU A 149 -17.41 -11.15 5.45
C LEU A 149 -17.15 -10.27 6.68
N PHE A 150 -16.97 -8.97 6.47
CA PHE A 150 -16.57 -8.02 7.51
C PHE A 150 -17.43 -6.76 7.45
N ALA A 151 -17.59 -6.12 8.62
CA ALA A 151 -18.15 -4.78 8.69
C ALA A 151 -17.19 -3.77 8.05
N ILE A 152 -17.74 -2.75 7.42
CA ILE A 152 -16.95 -1.65 6.84
C ILE A 152 -16.12 -0.99 7.93
N SER A 153 -14.83 -0.88 7.72
CA SER A 153 -13.89 -0.21 8.63
C SER A 153 -13.46 1.12 8.03
N GLU A 154 -13.52 2.18 8.85
CA GLU A 154 -12.99 3.50 8.46
C GLU A 154 -11.46 3.50 8.29
N ASN A 155 -10.78 2.52 8.86
CA ASN A 155 -9.32 2.38 8.78
C ASN A 155 -8.95 1.26 7.81
N GLY A 156 -8.35 1.63 6.68
CA GLY A 156 -7.90 0.68 5.65
C GLY A 156 -6.90 -0.37 6.15
N GLY A 157 -6.05 -0.02 7.14
CA GLY A 157 -5.13 -0.98 7.76
C GLY A 157 -5.86 -2.07 8.55
N ILE A 158 -6.94 -1.72 9.25
CA ILE A 158 -7.79 -2.70 9.95
C ILE A 158 -8.51 -3.59 8.94
N ALA A 159 -9.09 -3.01 7.88
CA ALA A 159 -9.73 -3.78 6.82
C ALA A 159 -8.78 -4.78 6.19
N LEU A 160 -7.57 -4.34 5.83
CA LEU A 160 -6.55 -5.19 5.23
C LEU A 160 -6.09 -6.30 6.19
N SER A 161 -5.96 -5.99 7.50
CA SER A 161 -5.62 -6.98 8.54
C SER A 161 -6.71 -8.05 8.70
N GLN A 162 -7.98 -7.66 8.66
CA GLN A 162 -9.11 -8.59 8.71
C GLN A 162 -9.12 -9.52 7.49
N ILE A 163 -8.97 -8.97 6.30
CA ILE A 163 -8.90 -9.72 5.04
C ILE A 163 -7.72 -10.68 5.06
N SER A 164 -6.54 -10.21 5.44
CA SER A 164 -5.34 -11.02 5.46
C SER A 164 -5.42 -12.15 6.50
N SER A 165 -5.96 -11.88 7.67
CA SER A 165 -6.15 -12.92 8.70
C SER A 165 -7.20 -13.97 8.28
N HIS A 166 -8.22 -13.57 7.52
CA HIS A 166 -9.23 -14.48 7.00
C HIS A 166 -8.66 -15.46 5.97
N TYR A 167 -7.94 -14.93 4.97
CA TYR A 167 -7.44 -15.75 3.86
C TYR A 167 -6.13 -16.49 4.19
N LEU A 168 -5.26 -15.92 4.99
CA LEU A 168 -3.92 -16.45 5.27
C LEU A 168 -3.75 -16.87 6.75
N GLY A 169 -4.80 -16.78 7.57
CA GLY A 169 -4.76 -17.16 8.98
C GLY A 169 -3.69 -16.38 9.77
N ARG A 170 -2.95 -17.10 10.63
CA ARG A 170 -1.88 -16.49 11.44
C ARG A 170 -0.74 -15.90 10.59
N ALA A 171 -0.47 -16.46 9.41
CA ALA A 171 0.54 -15.92 8.50
C ALA A 171 0.13 -14.52 7.99
N GLY A 172 -1.15 -14.28 7.76
CA GLY A 172 -1.67 -12.98 7.35
C GLY A 172 -1.38 -11.84 8.32
N LEU A 173 -1.40 -12.12 9.62
CA LEU A 173 -1.06 -11.14 10.67
C LEU A 173 0.44 -10.79 10.75
N LEU A 174 1.32 -11.62 10.16
CA LEU A 174 2.76 -11.40 10.11
C LEU A 174 3.18 -10.67 8.83
N ILE A 175 2.30 -10.61 7.83
CA ILE A 175 2.56 -10.02 6.53
C ILE A 175 2.29 -8.51 6.54
N LEU A 176 1.44 -8.06 7.43
CA LEU A 176 1.05 -6.68 7.66
C LEU A 176 1.68 -6.10 8.92
#